data_1861be1c5f3705d21a7aa6a6e370c87f
#
_entry.id   1861be1c5f3705d21a7aa6a6e370c87f
#
_cell.length_a   1.000
_cell.length_b   1.000
_cell.length_c   1.000
_cell.angle_alpha   90.00
_cell.angle_beta   90.00
_cell.angle_gamma   90.00
#
_symmetry.space_group_name_H-M   'P 1'
#
loop_
_entity.id
_entity.type
_entity.pdbx_description
1 polymer ?
#
loop_
_entity_poly.entity_id
_entity_poly.type
_entity_poly.pdbx_seq_one_letter_code
_entity_poly.pdbx_strand_id
1 'polypeptide(L)'
;MLSRSVLTYGLAILSALTRVESTTESEIKNLFVDADLFEAIDDTAALLLACTLPNTNLLAVNVNVNSTYTAFAASAIVNHYGYPSVPIGLPRPFTNKTSPEPFGNEYASKVAAQFSGGSVPFGQVNKTWDPVELYRKTLAEAKNNSVTIVSLGFMGSLSGLLNTTGDGYSSLDGYELVKAKVKELVVMGGGYSLEPALDEEYNFAIQNAPHVVNTWPDCVPMTFLGAEVGVEVSSGARFTVCGPPDDPVKSAWGWYGSYNKAEYSWDFLTMVYAGRGLGHWFEYGNHNGYNYLLPNGTNVWVEDEHRTSQHFLKLKSSNETVAQEMDNLLLRGAWVHAKVD
;
A
#
# COMPACT_ATOMS: atom_id res chain seq x y z
N MET A 1 -54.29 39.85 -62.29
CA MET A 1 -54.32 39.90 -60.85
C MET A 1 -53.21 38.98 -60.34
N LEU A 2 -52.11 39.52 -59.99
CA LEU A 2 -50.91 38.80 -59.59
C LEU A 2 -50.85 38.62 -58.03
N SER A 3 -50.89 37.36 -57.57
CA SER A 3 -50.64 37.02 -56.18
C SER A 3 -49.17 36.75 -55.96
N ARG A 4 -48.51 37.51 -55.11
CA ARG A 4 -47.15 37.29 -54.67
C ARG A 4 -47.10 36.42 -53.39
N SER A 5 -46.54 35.24 -53.50
CA SER A 5 -46.22 34.40 -52.38
C SER A 5 -44.89 34.84 -51.79
N VAL A 6 -44.86 35.17 -50.51
CA VAL A 6 -43.63 35.46 -49.76
C VAL A 6 -43.17 34.17 -49.07
N LEU A 7 -42.00 33.68 -49.47
CA LEU A 7 -41.34 32.55 -48.82
C LEU A 7 -40.51 33.09 -47.66
N THR A 8 -40.86 32.68 -46.45
CA THR A 8 -40.08 32.99 -45.24
C THR A 8 -39.12 31.85 -44.98
N TYR A 9 -37.82 32.09 -45.12
CA TYR A 9 -36.79 31.14 -44.73
C TYR A 9 -36.51 31.28 -43.22
N GLY A 10 -36.87 30.27 -42.44
CA GLY A 10 -36.46 30.15 -41.05
C GLY A 10 -35.04 29.59 -40.93
N LEU A 11 -34.11 30.39 -40.40
CA LEU A 11 -32.76 29.93 -40.06
C LEU A 11 -32.83 29.22 -38.70
N ALA A 12 -32.67 27.89 -38.74
CA ALA A 12 -32.48 27.10 -37.52
C ALA A 12 -31.00 27.17 -37.12
N ILE A 13 -30.67 27.92 -36.08
CA ILE A 13 -29.33 27.91 -35.47
C ILE A 13 -29.26 26.70 -34.55
N LEU A 14 -28.56 25.66 -35.00
CA LEU A 14 -28.19 24.51 -34.16
C LEU A 14 -27.02 24.93 -33.28
N SER A 15 -27.30 25.29 -32.03
CA SER A 15 -26.27 25.48 -30.98
C SER A 15 -25.76 24.10 -30.54
N ALA A 16 -24.63 23.67 -31.09
CA ALA A 16 -23.89 22.55 -30.56
C ALA A 16 -23.30 22.92 -29.19
N LEU A 17 -23.96 22.48 -28.13
CA LEU A 17 -23.41 22.48 -26.78
C LEU A 17 -22.28 21.42 -26.75
N THR A 18 -21.05 21.85 -26.97
CA THR A 18 -19.87 21.07 -26.65
C THR A 18 -19.85 20.92 -25.11
N ARG A 19 -20.24 19.73 -24.65
CA ARG A 19 -20.03 19.31 -23.28
C ARG A 19 -18.53 19.21 -23.08
N VAL A 20 -17.90 20.20 -22.46
CA VAL A 20 -16.55 20.09 -21.93
C VAL A 20 -16.67 19.10 -20.77
N GLU A 21 -16.36 17.84 -21.03
CA GLU A 21 -16.07 16.92 -19.95
C GLU A 21 -14.80 17.44 -19.26
N SER A 22 -14.99 18.02 -18.09
CA SER A 22 -13.92 18.31 -17.17
C SER A 22 -13.27 16.96 -16.83
N THR A 23 -12.20 16.61 -17.51
CA THR A 23 -11.27 15.59 -17.01
C THR A 23 -10.67 16.18 -15.75
N THR A 24 -11.26 15.87 -14.61
CA THR A 24 -10.56 16.05 -13.33
C THR A 24 -9.30 15.20 -13.44
N GLU A 25 -8.15 15.84 -13.57
CA GLU A 25 -6.87 15.15 -13.38
C GLU A 25 -6.99 14.37 -12.07
N SER A 26 -6.87 13.06 -12.15
CA SER A 26 -6.96 12.24 -10.96
C SER A 26 -5.78 12.62 -10.06
N GLU A 27 -6.08 13.02 -8.83
CA GLU A 27 -5.09 13.46 -7.85
C GLU A 27 -4.01 12.38 -7.68
N ILE A 28 -2.74 12.80 -7.78
CA ILE A 28 -1.60 11.91 -7.53
C ILE A 28 -1.58 11.56 -6.04
N LYS A 29 -1.59 10.29 -5.73
CA LYS A 29 -1.47 9.77 -4.37
C LYS A 29 0.00 9.54 -4.03
N ASN A 30 0.51 10.28 -3.06
CA ASN A 30 1.86 10.11 -2.54
C ASN A 30 1.84 9.00 -1.48
N LEU A 31 2.55 7.92 -1.73
CA LEU A 31 2.58 6.75 -0.88
C LEU A 31 3.88 6.69 -0.07
N PHE A 32 3.75 6.44 1.23
CA PHE A 32 4.83 5.95 2.08
C PHE A 32 4.46 4.53 2.49
N VAL A 33 5.25 3.54 2.07
CA VAL A 33 4.97 2.13 2.36
C VAL A 33 5.82 1.66 3.54
N ASP A 34 5.20 0.96 4.48
CA ASP A 34 5.86 0.34 5.64
C ASP A 34 5.49 -1.16 5.62
N ALA A 35 6.46 -2.03 5.29
CA ALA A 35 6.28 -3.42 4.94
C ALA A 35 7.26 -4.31 5.71
N ASP A 36 6.97 -5.59 5.91
CA ASP A 36 7.94 -6.46 6.56
C ASP A 36 8.85 -7.22 5.58
N LEU A 37 8.35 -7.60 4.43
CA LEU A 37 9.13 -8.23 3.34
C LEU A 37 9.93 -9.47 3.80
N PHE A 38 9.38 -10.23 4.72
CA PHE A 38 10.14 -11.23 5.44
C PHE A 38 9.55 -12.64 5.38
N GLU A 39 8.35 -12.85 5.91
CA GLU A 39 7.75 -14.19 5.99
C GLU A 39 6.81 -14.48 4.83
N ALA A 40 5.84 -13.63 4.58
CA ALA A 40 4.92 -13.75 3.48
C ALA A 40 5.52 -13.17 2.18
N ILE A 41 4.94 -13.53 1.05
CA ILE A 41 5.45 -13.12 -0.26
C ILE A 41 4.71 -11.91 -0.83
N ASP A 42 3.55 -11.60 -0.29
CA ASP A 42 2.59 -10.63 -0.81
C ASP A 42 3.07 -9.17 -0.72
N ASP A 43 3.92 -8.82 0.25
CA ASP A 43 4.65 -7.53 0.27
C ASP A 43 5.36 -7.22 -1.06
N THR A 44 5.94 -8.23 -1.69
CA THR A 44 6.66 -8.02 -2.97
C THR A 44 5.71 -7.55 -4.06
N ALA A 45 4.49 -8.12 -4.13
CA ALA A 45 3.46 -7.72 -5.05
C ALA A 45 2.88 -6.34 -4.68
N ALA A 46 2.77 -6.02 -3.39
CA ALA A 46 2.37 -4.70 -2.94
C ALA A 46 3.37 -3.62 -3.38
N LEU A 47 4.67 -3.86 -3.29
CA LEU A 47 5.70 -2.94 -3.79
C LEU A 47 5.66 -2.78 -5.31
N LEU A 48 5.44 -3.87 -6.08
CA LEU A 48 5.19 -3.78 -7.52
C LEU A 48 4.03 -2.82 -7.80
N LEU A 49 2.89 -3.00 -7.11
CA LEU A 49 1.71 -2.17 -7.31
C LEU A 49 1.93 -0.73 -6.84
N ALA A 50 2.64 -0.49 -5.74
CA ALA A 50 2.99 0.86 -5.30
C ALA A 50 3.73 1.66 -6.37
N CYS A 51 4.58 0.97 -7.15
CA CYS A 51 5.35 1.56 -8.24
C CYS A 51 4.58 1.68 -9.55
N THR A 52 3.56 0.84 -9.82
CA THR A 52 2.98 0.68 -11.16
C THR A 52 1.50 1.05 -11.26
N LEU A 53 0.81 1.25 -10.14
CA LEU A 53 -0.56 1.75 -10.17
C LEU A 53 -0.60 3.18 -10.76
N PRO A 54 -1.58 3.48 -11.63
CA PRO A 54 -1.74 4.82 -12.16
C PRO A 54 -1.99 5.85 -11.05
N ASN A 55 -1.41 7.03 -11.20
CA ASN A 55 -1.57 8.16 -10.28
C ASN A 55 -1.07 7.90 -8.85
N THR A 56 -0.13 7.00 -8.69
CA THR A 56 0.64 6.83 -7.46
C THR A 56 2.05 7.39 -7.62
N ASN A 57 2.61 7.90 -6.53
CA ASN A 57 3.99 8.36 -6.43
C ASN A 57 4.59 7.82 -5.13
N LEU A 58 5.56 6.92 -5.25
CA LEU A 58 6.20 6.29 -4.10
C LEU A 58 7.28 7.23 -3.53
N LEU A 59 7.09 7.70 -2.31
CA LEU A 59 8.00 8.62 -1.63
C LEU A 59 9.13 7.91 -0.88
N ALA A 60 8.80 6.83 -0.17
CA ALA A 60 9.74 6.09 0.66
C ALA A 60 9.18 4.68 0.96
N VAL A 61 10.08 3.77 1.34
CA VAL A 61 9.73 2.46 1.89
C VAL A 61 10.48 2.26 3.21
N ASN A 62 9.75 1.95 4.27
CA ASN A 62 10.32 1.33 5.46
C ASN A 62 10.17 -0.18 5.36
N VAL A 63 11.22 -0.93 5.74
CA VAL A 63 11.07 -2.34 6.10
C VAL A 63 11.09 -2.42 7.61
N ASN A 64 10.09 -3.07 8.21
CA ASN A 64 9.91 -3.06 9.66
C ASN A 64 10.47 -4.32 10.36
N VAL A 65 11.09 -5.21 9.62
CA VAL A 65 11.95 -6.28 10.12
C VAL A 65 13.41 -5.88 9.96
N ASN A 66 14.23 -6.06 10.98
CA ASN A 66 15.61 -5.59 11.03
C ASN A 66 16.63 -6.47 10.25
N SER A 67 16.19 -7.12 9.18
CA SER A 67 17.05 -7.87 8.27
C SER A 67 17.61 -6.99 7.15
N THR A 68 18.92 -7.04 6.92
CA THR A 68 19.54 -6.33 5.79
C THR A 68 19.01 -6.81 4.45
N TYR A 69 18.62 -8.09 4.35
CA TYR A 69 18.10 -8.67 3.12
C TYR A 69 16.75 -8.08 2.71
N THR A 70 15.88 -7.76 3.67
CA THR A 70 14.60 -7.11 3.36
C THR A 70 14.81 -5.71 2.79
N ALA A 71 15.73 -4.93 3.35
CA ALA A 71 16.05 -3.59 2.83
C ALA A 71 16.67 -3.64 1.42
N PHE A 72 17.58 -4.58 1.18
CA PHE A 72 18.16 -4.76 -0.15
C PHE A 72 17.14 -5.26 -1.17
N ALA A 73 16.24 -6.16 -0.77
CA ALA A 73 15.16 -6.65 -1.62
C ALA A 73 14.17 -5.54 -1.97
N ALA A 74 13.74 -4.75 -0.98
CA ALA A 74 12.88 -3.59 -1.21
C ALA A 74 13.51 -2.60 -2.20
N SER A 75 14.80 -2.25 -1.98
CA SER A 75 15.55 -1.37 -2.89
C SER A 75 15.64 -1.94 -4.31
N ALA A 76 15.90 -3.24 -4.46
CA ALA A 76 15.98 -3.91 -5.75
C ALA A 76 14.64 -3.91 -6.49
N ILE A 77 13.54 -4.22 -5.79
CA ILE A 77 12.19 -4.25 -6.36
C ILE A 77 11.79 -2.86 -6.85
N VAL A 78 11.84 -1.84 -5.98
CA VAL A 78 11.40 -0.50 -6.38
C VAL A 78 12.29 0.10 -7.48
N ASN A 79 13.60 -0.22 -7.48
CA ASN A 79 14.51 0.16 -8.56
C ASN A 79 14.10 -0.46 -9.90
N HIS A 80 13.72 -1.73 -9.92
CA HIS A 80 13.27 -2.43 -11.12
C HIS A 80 12.05 -1.75 -11.74
N TYR A 81 11.11 -1.29 -10.90
CA TYR A 81 9.87 -0.63 -11.33
C TYR A 81 10.00 0.91 -11.47
N GLY A 82 11.22 1.43 -11.66
CA GLY A 82 11.43 2.82 -12.06
C GLY A 82 11.62 3.83 -10.91
N TYR A 83 11.84 3.34 -9.69
CA TYR A 83 12.08 4.18 -8.51
C TYR A 83 13.48 4.01 -7.90
N PRO A 84 14.59 4.25 -8.66
CA PRO A 84 15.96 3.97 -8.20
C PRO A 84 16.42 4.84 -7.04
N SER A 85 15.76 5.95 -6.77
CA SER A 85 16.15 6.94 -5.75
C SER A 85 15.28 6.90 -4.50
N VAL A 86 14.26 6.02 -4.44
CA VAL A 86 13.38 5.92 -3.27
C VAL A 86 14.21 5.49 -2.05
N PRO A 87 14.18 6.26 -0.96
CA PRO A 87 14.92 5.93 0.25
C PRO A 87 14.28 4.74 0.98
N ILE A 88 15.14 3.91 1.57
CA ILE A 88 14.74 2.71 2.31
C ILE A 88 15.12 2.87 3.78
N GLY A 89 14.15 2.74 4.69
CA GLY A 89 14.37 2.67 6.13
C GLY A 89 14.52 1.23 6.60
N LEU A 90 15.41 1.02 7.60
CA LEU A 90 15.69 -0.27 8.20
C LEU A 90 15.90 -0.10 9.72
N PRO A 91 15.14 -0.83 10.59
CA PRO A 91 15.33 -0.75 12.03
C PRO A 91 16.74 -1.15 12.50
N ARG A 92 17.18 -0.55 13.59
CA ARG A 92 18.47 -0.83 14.25
C ARG A 92 18.27 -1.62 15.55
N PRO A 93 19.19 -2.48 15.99
CA PRO A 93 20.34 -2.96 15.22
C PRO A 93 19.89 -3.90 14.10
N PHE A 94 20.51 -3.81 12.93
CA PHE A 94 20.19 -4.71 11.84
C PHE A 94 20.92 -6.05 11.95
N THR A 95 20.35 -7.07 11.29
CA THR A 95 20.85 -8.44 11.26
C THR A 95 20.92 -8.93 9.81
N ASN A 96 21.54 -10.11 9.59
CA ASN A 96 21.47 -10.82 8.32
C ASN A 96 20.59 -12.07 8.43
N LYS A 97 19.57 -12.03 9.27
CA LYS A 97 18.63 -13.14 9.42
C LYS A 97 17.76 -13.25 8.17
N THR A 98 17.49 -14.46 7.79
CA THR A 98 16.47 -14.81 6.81
C THR A 98 15.20 -15.24 7.52
N SER A 99 14.07 -15.29 6.79
CA SER A 99 12.79 -15.75 7.33
C SER A 99 12.93 -17.16 7.93
N PRO A 100 12.35 -17.41 9.11
CA PRO A 100 12.15 -18.77 9.57
C PRO A 100 11.12 -19.46 8.67
N GLU A 101 11.38 -20.72 8.32
CA GLU A 101 10.42 -21.52 7.57
C GLU A 101 9.20 -21.85 8.41
N PRO A 102 8.02 -21.29 8.18
CA PRO A 102 6.83 -22.13 8.07
C PRO A 102 5.90 -21.79 6.91
N PHE A 103 5.98 -20.59 6.33
CA PHE A 103 5.02 -20.18 5.30
C PHE A 103 5.52 -20.42 3.87
N GLY A 104 6.82 -20.34 3.64
CA GLY A 104 7.45 -20.57 2.34
C GLY A 104 8.96 -20.53 2.43
N ASN A 105 9.63 -20.72 1.31
CA ASN A 105 11.10 -20.66 1.29
C ASN A 105 11.56 -19.19 1.30
N GLU A 106 12.70 -18.95 1.88
CA GLU A 106 13.35 -17.67 1.91
C GLU A 106 13.57 -17.11 0.48
N TYR A 107 13.25 -15.84 0.25
CA TYR A 107 13.35 -15.18 -1.05
C TYR A 107 14.12 -13.85 -1.00
N ALA A 108 14.07 -13.12 0.12
CA ALA A 108 14.58 -11.76 0.20
C ALA A 108 16.09 -11.67 -0.08
N SER A 109 16.89 -12.61 0.45
CA SER A 109 18.33 -12.64 0.17
C SER A 109 18.64 -12.90 -1.29
N LYS A 110 17.83 -13.72 -1.96
CA LYS A 110 17.98 -14.05 -3.39
C LYS A 110 17.62 -12.86 -4.28
N VAL A 111 16.50 -12.17 -3.98
CA VAL A 111 16.14 -10.91 -4.65
C VAL A 111 17.25 -9.88 -4.48
N ALA A 112 17.72 -9.68 -3.25
CA ALA A 112 18.79 -8.75 -2.91
C ALA A 112 20.06 -9.00 -3.71
N ALA A 113 20.47 -10.26 -3.84
CA ALA A 113 21.70 -10.64 -4.54
C ALA A 113 21.56 -10.58 -6.07
N GLN A 114 20.44 -11.08 -6.62
CA GLN A 114 20.27 -11.21 -8.06
C GLN A 114 19.85 -9.90 -8.74
N PHE A 115 19.03 -9.07 -8.07
CA PHE A 115 18.48 -7.84 -8.64
C PHE A 115 19.04 -6.57 -8.01
N SER A 116 20.18 -6.67 -7.32
CA SER A 116 20.82 -5.57 -6.61
C SER A 116 20.75 -4.23 -7.36
N GLY A 117 20.29 -3.19 -6.69
CA GLY A 117 20.15 -1.86 -7.29
C GLY A 117 19.44 -0.86 -6.37
N GLY A 118 19.16 0.31 -6.93
CA GLY A 118 18.42 1.35 -6.24
C GLY A 118 19.25 2.14 -5.22
N SER A 119 18.58 2.75 -4.27
CA SER A 119 19.18 3.62 -3.25
C SER A 119 20.06 2.84 -2.26
N VAL A 120 19.75 1.55 -2.05
CA VAL A 120 20.46 0.67 -1.12
C VAL A 120 20.87 -0.63 -1.84
N PRO A 121 21.92 -0.61 -2.68
CA PRO A 121 22.42 -1.82 -3.34
C PRO A 121 22.89 -2.88 -2.35
N PHE A 122 22.89 -4.14 -2.77
CA PHE A 122 23.36 -5.27 -1.97
C PHE A 122 24.73 -5.00 -1.33
N GLY A 123 24.84 -5.28 -0.04
CA GLY A 123 26.06 -5.04 0.75
C GLY A 123 26.25 -3.59 1.25
N GLN A 124 25.39 -2.64 0.87
CA GLN A 124 25.52 -1.23 1.26
C GLN A 124 24.49 -0.80 2.31
N VAL A 125 24.35 -1.60 3.37
CA VAL A 125 23.35 -1.37 4.43
C VAL A 125 23.49 0.00 5.12
N ASN A 126 24.67 0.59 5.15
CA ASN A 126 24.94 1.91 5.68
C ASN A 126 24.21 3.04 4.92
N LYS A 127 23.64 2.75 3.75
CA LYS A 127 22.81 3.69 3.00
C LYS A 127 21.34 3.69 3.44
N THR A 128 20.94 2.73 4.29
CA THR A 128 19.57 2.73 4.84
C THR A 128 19.39 3.86 5.86
N TRP A 129 18.21 4.40 5.89
CA TRP A 129 17.77 5.36 6.90
C TRP A 129 17.34 4.66 8.19
N ASP A 130 17.36 5.39 9.31
CA ASP A 130 16.51 5.04 10.44
C ASP A 130 15.05 5.22 10.04
N PRO A 131 14.13 4.26 10.31
CA PRO A 131 12.76 4.34 9.80
C PRO A 131 11.98 5.54 10.36
N VAL A 132 12.22 5.90 11.63
CA VAL A 132 11.55 7.04 12.27
C VAL A 132 12.07 8.35 11.70
N GLU A 133 13.37 8.46 11.50
CA GLU A 133 13.99 9.61 10.84
C GLU A 133 13.48 9.76 9.41
N LEU A 134 13.35 8.66 8.66
CA LEU A 134 12.83 8.67 7.29
C LEU A 134 11.37 9.15 7.24
N TYR A 135 10.52 8.70 8.17
CA TYR A 135 9.17 9.22 8.31
C TYR A 135 9.17 10.73 8.54
N ARG A 136 9.93 11.20 9.52
CA ARG A 136 9.97 12.61 9.87
C ARG A 136 10.43 13.50 8.70
N LYS A 137 11.51 13.10 8.04
CA LYS A 137 12.05 13.80 6.87
C LYS A 137 11.01 13.85 5.75
N THR A 138 10.47 12.70 5.35
CA THR A 138 9.53 12.61 4.22
C THR A 138 8.25 13.40 4.49
N LEU A 139 7.68 13.29 5.69
CA LEU A 139 6.49 14.04 6.07
C LEU A 139 6.76 15.55 6.13
N ALA A 140 7.90 15.99 6.69
CA ALA A 140 8.26 17.40 6.76
C ALA A 140 8.32 18.04 5.37
N GLU A 141 8.88 17.35 4.39
CA GLU A 141 9.04 17.81 3.00
C GLU A 141 7.71 17.77 2.20
N ALA A 142 6.75 16.97 2.61
CA ALA A 142 5.48 16.82 1.93
C ALA A 142 4.55 18.03 2.11
N LYS A 143 3.60 18.20 1.20
CA LYS A 143 2.49 19.14 1.36
C LYS A 143 1.59 18.68 2.51
N ASN A 144 0.84 19.60 3.10
CA ASN A 144 -0.13 19.25 4.12
C ASN A 144 -1.23 18.34 3.53
N ASN A 145 -1.68 17.37 4.33
CA ASN A 145 -2.75 16.44 3.97
C ASN A 145 -2.55 15.78 2.60
N SER A 146 -1.35 15.26 2.33
CA SER A 146 -0.99 14.76 1.00
C SER A 146 -0.34 13.38 0.97
N VAL A 147 0.06 12.82 2.11
CA VAL A 147 0.73 11.52 2.19
C VAL A 147 -0.23 10.45 2.67
N THR A 148 -0.38 9.39 1.90
CA THR A 148 -1.01 8.15 2.36
C THR A 148 0.08 7.21 2.86
N ILE A 149 0.01 6.87 4.14
CA ILE A 149 0.87 5.83 4.71
C ILE A 149 0.17 4.48 4.51
N VAL A 150 0.90 3.49 4.00
CA VAL A 150 0.41 2.13 3.79
C VAL A 150 1.20 1.19 4.70
N SER A 151 0.59 0.75 5.79
CA SER A 151 1.18 -0.15 6.77
C SER A 151 0.78 -1.60 6.44
N LEU A 152 1.73 -2.39 6.00
CA LEU A 152 1.55 -3.77 5.55
C LEU A 152 2.12 -4.79 6.53
N GLY A 153 2.87 -4.34 7.53
CA GLY A 153 3.51 -5.19 8.54
C GLY A 153 3.44 -4.55 9.93
N PHE A 154 4.53 -4.68 10.69
CA PHE A 154 4.58 -4.26 12.09
C PHE A 154 4.62 -2.74 12.26
N MET A 155 3.97 -2.23 13.30
CA MET A 155 3.79 -0.79 13.53
C MET A 155 4.87 -0.15 14.41
N GLY A 156 6.00 -0.80 14.63
CA GLY A 156 7.07 -0.27 15.50
C GLY A 156 7.60 1.08 15.04
N SER A 157 7.80 1.27 13.74
CA SER A 157 8.28 2.53 13.16
C SER A 157 7.24 3.65 13.27
N LEU A 158 5.96 3.35 13.07
CA LEU A 158 4.85 4.30 13.25
C LEU A 158 4.70 4.71 14.73
N SER A 159 4.80 3.75 15.64
CA SER A 159 4.83 4.03 17.08
C SER A 159 6.00 4.93 17.45
N GLY A 160 7.18 4.66 16.89
CA GLY A 160 8.36 5.50 17.05
C GLY A 160 8.11 6.93 16.54
N LEU A 161 7.52 7.09 15.38
CA LEU A 161 7.15 8.39 14.81
C LEU A 161 6.25 9.19 15.77
N LEU A 162 5.16 8.58 16.25
CA LEU A 162 4.20 9.25 17.15
C LEU A 162 4.84 9.73 18.46
N ASN A 163 5.89 9.05 18.92
CA ASN A 163 6.62 9.39 20.15
C ASN A 163 7.74 10.42 19.96
N THR A 164 7.97 10.91 18.73
CA THR A 164 9.04 11.89 18.50
C THR A 164 8.67 13.29 18.95
N THR A 165 9.68 14.05 19.38
CA THR A 165 9.61 15.50 19.56
C THR A 165 10.04 16.23 18.30
N GLY A 166 9.94 17.56 18.26
CA GLY A 166 10.50 18.38 17.19
C GLY A 166 12.00 18.18 17.00
N ASP A 167 12.47 18.22 15.77
CA ASP A 167 13.86 17.99 15.36
C ASP A 167 14.32 18.94 14.24
N GLY A 168 15.43 18.59 13.57
CA GLY A 168 15.99 19.37 12.45
C GLY A 168 15.12 19.36 11.18
N TYR A 169 14.20 18.41 11.02
CA TYR A 169 13.29 18.34 9.87
C TYR A 169 12.00 19.11 10.11
N SER A 170 11.48 19.09 11.34
CA SER A 170 10.25 19.78 11.71
C SER A 170 10.22 20.12 13.21
N SER A 171 9.75 21.33 13.53
CA SER A 171 9.49 21.73 14.91
C SER A 171 8.26 21.03 15.53
N LEU A 172 7.41 20.41 14.72
CA LEU A 172 6.27 19.62 15.18
C LEU A 172 6.75 18.31 15.81
N ASP A 173 6.11 17.90 16.89
CA ASP A 173 6.26 16.52 17.36
C ASP A 173 5.63 15.52 16.34
N GLY A 174 5.79 14.22 16.57
CA GLY A 174 5.34 13.21 15.60
C GLY A 174 3.84 13.19 15.42
N TYR A 175 3.08 13.38 16.50
CA TYR A 175 1.61 13.42 16.45
C TYR A 175 1.09 14.60 15.63
N GLU A 176 1.60 15.81 15.89
CA GLU A 176 1.21 17.02 15.14
C GLU A 176 1.74 16.99 13.70
N LEU A 177 2.88 16.35 13.44
CA LEU A 177 3.40 16.15 12.09
C LEU A 177 2.48 15.22 11.26
N VAL A 178 2.02 14.12 11.86
CA VAL A 178 1.04 13.23 11.25
C VAL A 178 -0.25 13.99 10.94
N LYS A 179 -0.81 14.72 11.89
CA LYS A 179 -2.01 15.57 11.67
C LYS A 179 -1.87 16.55 10.52
N ALA A 180 -0.70 17.14 10.39
CA ALA A 180 -0.46 18.16 9.36
C ALA A 180 -0.27 17.56 7.97
N LYS A 181 0.35 16.39 7.85
CA LYS A 181 0.92 15.88 6.59
C LYS A 181 0.22 14.65 6.04
N VAL A 182 -0.27 13.79 6.92
CA VAL A 182 -0.88 12.53 6.51
C VAL A 182 -2.33 12.76 6.08
N LYS A 183 -2.66 12.25 4.91
CA LYS A 183 -4.02 12.25 4.35
C LYS A 183 -4.84 11.08 4.86
N GLU A 184 -4.20 9.91 4.97
CA GLU A 184 -4.82 8.66 5.42
C GLU A 184 -3.73 7.66 5.85
N LEU A 185 -4.03 6.85 6.85
CA LEU A 185 -3.31 5.62 7.17
C LEU A 185 -4.14 4.42 6.69
N VAL A 186 -3.58 3.64 5.77
CA VAL A 186 -4.18 2.40 5.28
C VAL A 186 -3.42 1.23 5.87
N VAL A 187 -4.13 0.31 6.52
CA VAL A 187 -3.54 -0.74 7.34
C VAL A 187 -4.00 -2.11 6.85
N MET A 188 -3.07 -3.00 6.58
CA MET A 188 -3.34 -4.43 6.57
C MET A 188 -3.28 -4.91 8.02
N GLY A 189 -4.41 -5.37 8.57
CA GLY A 189 -4.45 -5.89 9.94
C GLY A 189 -5.83 -5.93 10.56
N GLY A 190 -5.95 -6.81 11.56
CA GLY A 190 -7.17 -7.06 12.31
C GLY A 190 -8.13 -8.04 11.65
N GLY A 191 -9.23 -8.32 12.35
CA GLY A 191 -10.37 -9.10 11.88
C GLY A 191 -11.66 -8.37 12.21
N TYR A 192 -12.58 -8.29 11.24
CA TYR A 192 -13.82 -7.49 11.33
C TYR A 192 -15.06 -8.31 11.00
N SER A 193 -14.93 -9.63 10.82
CA SER A 193 -16.07 -10.53 10.66
C SER A 193 -16.76 -10.77 11.99
N LEU A 194 -18.08 -11.08 11.94
CA LEU A 194 -18.88 -11.40 13.13
C LEU A 194 -18.56 -12.78 13.76
N GLU A 195 -17.87 -13.64 13.04
CA GLU A 195 -17.33 -14.91 13.58
C GLU A 195 -16.10 -14.59 14.42
N PRO A 196 -15.77 -15.43 15.43
CA PRO A 196 -14.62 -15.15 16.28
C PRO A 196 -13.40 -14.90 15.39
N ALA A 197 -12.88 -13.68 15.49
CA ALA A 197 -11.68 -13.25 14.80
C ALA A 197 -10.59 -14.32 15.00
N LEU A 198 -9.76 -14.49 13.99
CA LEU A 198 -8.49 -15.20 14.15
C LEU A 198 -7.85 -14.64 15.43
N ASP A 199 -7.62 -15.48 16.44
CA ASP A 199 -7.33 -15.08 17.83
C ASP A 199 -6.19 -14.09 17.95
N GLU A 200 -5.29 -13.97 16.96
CA GLU A 200 -4.19 -13.02 16.91
C GLU A 200 -3.89 -12.70 15.45
N GLU A 201 -4.26 -11.49 15.00
CA GLU A 201 -3.77 -11.02 13.73
C GLU A 201 -2.29 -10.63 13.88
N TYR A 202 -1.44 -11.17 13.01
CA TYR A 202 0.00 -11.16 13.13
C TYR A 202 0.60 -9.73 13.23
N ASN A 203 0.12 -8.80 12.41
CA ASN A 203 0.62 -7.43 12.38
C ASN A 203 0.28 -6.64 13.66
N PHE A 204 -0.81 -7.01 14.34
CA PHE A 204 -1.23 -6.37 15.59
C PHE A 204 -0.64 -7.00 16.84
N ALA A 205 -0.23 -8.27 16.79
CA ALA A 205 0.35 -8.98 17.92
C ALA A 205 1.75 -8.47 18.31
N ILE A 206 2.43 -7.74 17.41
CA ILE A 206 3.85 -7.39 17.56
C ILE A 206 4.03 -5.87 17.43
N GLN A 207 5.07 -5.33 18.13
CA GLN A 207 5.64 -4.00 17.93
C GLN A 207 4.68 -2.81 18.03
N ASN A 208 4.01 -2.69 19.19
CA ASN A 208 3.29 -1.46 19.55
C ASN A 208 2.08 -1.08 18.69
N ALA A 209 1.46 -2.01 17.98
CA ALA A 209 0.24 -1.72 17.23
C ALA A 209 -0.87 -1.09 18.09
N PRO A 210 -1.13 -1.55 19.35
CA PRO A 210 -2.09 -0.87 20.24
C PRO A 210 -1.77 0.61 20.48
N HIS A 211 -0.48 0.98 20.58
CA HIS A 211 -0.12 2.39 20.71
C HIS A 211 -0.51 3.17 19.46
N VAL A 212 -0.19 2.69 18.26
CA VAL A 212 -0.50 3.41 17.03
C VAL A 212 -2.01 3.54 16.82
N VAL A 213 -2.73 2.42 16.86
CA VAL A 213 -4.17 2.40 16.52
C VAL A 213 -5.00 3.17 17.54
N ASN A 214 -4.71 3.02 18.85
CA ASN A 214 -5.49 3.65 19.90
C ASN A 214 -5.17 5.14 20.11
N THR A 215 -4.01 5.62 19.63
CA THR A 215 -3.60 7.03 19.80
C THR A 215 -3.49 7.81 18.50
N TRP A 216 -3.85 7.21 17.36
CA TRP A 216 -3.83 7.90 16.08
C TRP A 216 -4.73 9.14 16.08
N PRO A 217 -4.32 10.25 15.46
CA PRO A 217 -5.14 11.48 15.45
C PRO A 217 -6.51 11.25 14.81
N ASP A 218 -7.59 11.50 15.53
CA ASP A 218 -8.97 11.29 15.05
C ASP A 218 -9.32 12.06 13.76
N CYS A 219 -8.61 13.15 13.48
CA CYS A 219 -8.82 13.94 12.26
C CYS A 219 -8.07 13.37 11.04
N VAL A 220 -7.24 12.34 11.20
CA VAL A 220 -6.56 11.65 10.09
C VAL A 220 -7.23 10.30 9.88
N PRO A 221 -7.89 10.09 8.74
CA PRO A 221 -8.59 8.84 8.44
C PRO A 221 -7.69 7.60 8.58
N MET A 222 -8.29 6.50 9.02
CA MET A 222 -7.64 5.21 9.11
C MET A 222 -8.55 4.15 8.48
N THR A 223 -8.02 3.41 7.52
CA THR A 223 -8.78 2.35 6.84
C THR A 223 -8.05 1.03 6.97
N PHE A 224 -8.77 0.00 7.39
CA PHE A 224 -8.23 -1.33 7.65
C PHE A 224 -8.71 -2.34 6.60
N LEU A 225 -7.82 -3.20 6.15
CA LEU A 225 -8.16 -4.43 5.44
C LEU A 225 -7.90 -5.60 6.39
N GLY A 226 -8.96 -6.29 6.79
CA GLY A 226 -8.89 -7.41 7.72
C GLY A 226 -8.28 -8.66 7.08
N ALA A 227 -7.73 -9.52 7.92
CA ALA A 227 -7.12 -10.79 7.49
C ALA A 227 -8.09 -11.67 6.71
N GLU A 228 -9.39 -11.67 7.08
CA GLU A 228 -10.45 -12.42 6.40
C GLU A 228 -10.61 -12.02 4.92
N VAL A 229 -10.45 -10.73 4.60
CA VAL A 229 -10.62 -10.24 3.22
C VAL A 229 -9.47 -10.74 2.33
N GLY A 230 -8.25 -10.73 2.82
CA GLY A 230 -7.09 -11.21 2.08
C GLY A 230 -7.11 -12.72 1.82
N VAL A 231 -7.63 -13.50 2.78
CA VAL A 231 -7.80 -14.97 2.65
C VAL A 231 -8.86 -15.32 1.59
N GLU A 232 -9.90 -14.52 1.46
CA GLU A 232 -10.95 -14.74 0.47
C GLU A 232 -10.49 -14.55 -0.98
N VAL A 233 -9.41 -13.79 -1.21
CA VAL A 233 -8.88 -13.51 -2.54
C VAL A 233 -7.53 -14.18 -2.72
N SER A 234 -7.47 -15.21 -3.57
CA SER A 234 -6.19 -15.84 -3.94
C SER A 234 -5.82 -15.48 -5.37
N SER A 235 -4.66 -14.87 -5.57
CA SER A 235 -4.19 -14.38 -6.87
C SER A 235 -2.68 -14.55 -7.06
N GLY A 236 -2.15 -14.18 -8.22
CA GLY A 236 -0.72 -14.25 -8.54
C GLY A 236 -0.27 -15.50 -9.30
N ALA A 237 -1.07 -16.57 -9.36
CA ALA A 237 -0.69 -17.77 -10.10
C ALA A 237 -0.34 -17.46 -11.56
N ARG A 238 -1.21 -16.73 -12.24
CA ARG A 238 -1.03 -16.33 -13.64
C ARG A 238 0.17 -15.39 -13.81
N PHE A 239 0.41 -14.50 -12.86
CA PHE A 239 1.58 -13.62 -12.85
C PHE A 239 2.87 -14.42 -12.84
N THR A 240 2.98 -15.44 -11.99
CA THR A 240 4.21 -16.26 -11.92
C THR A 240 4.49 -17.04 -13.21
N VAL A 241 3.46 -17.41 -13.96
CA VAL A 241 3.62 -18.11 -15.25
C VAL A 241 3.90 -17.12 -16.39
N CYS A 242 3.09 -16.08 -16.51
CA CYS A 242 3.03 -15.20 -17.68
C CYS A 242 3.82 -13.88 -17.51
N GLY A 243 4.34 -13.57 -16.34
CA GLY A 243 5.15 -12.36 -16.10
C GLY A 243 6.52 -12.43 -16.78
N PRO A 244 7.23 -11.29 -16.88
CA PRO A 244 8.56 -11.23 -17.49
C PRO A 244 9.55 -12.22 -16.83
N PRO A 245 10.49 -12.80 -17.59
CA PRO A 245 11.44 -13.77 -17.02
C PRO A 245 12.39 -13.14 -15.99
N ASP A 246 12.80 -11.89 -16.20
CA ASP A 246 13.78 -11.17 -15.36
C ASP A 246 13.12 -10.24 -14.35
N ASP A 247 11.91 -10.57 -13.91
CA ASP A 247 11.17 -9.80 -12.93
C ASP A 247 11.50 -10.24 -11.50
N PRO A 248 11.88 -9.29 -10.59
CA PRO A 248 12.28 -9.63 -9.23
C PRO A 248 11.13 -10.20 -8.39
N VAL A 249 9.90 -9.73 -8.58
CA VAL A 249 8.73 -10.21 -7.84
C VAL A 249 8.33 -11.60 -8.31
N LYS A 250 8.28 -11.82 -9.63
CA LYS A 250 8.06 -13.17 -10.18
C LYS A 250 9.11 -14.16 -9.70
N SER A 251 10.38 -13.77 -9.69
CA SER A 251 11.49 -14.62 -9.22
C SER A 251 11.34 -14.92 -7.72
N ALA A 252 10.98 -13.91 -6.90
CA ALA A 252 10.71 -14.09 -5.48
C ALA A 252 9.62 -15.13 -5.25
N TRP A 253 8.49 -15.03 -5.95
CA TRP A 253 7.38 -15.98 -5.86
C TRP A 253 7.80 -17.41 -6.26
N GLY A 254 8.62 -17.53 -7.31
CA GLY A 254 9.18 -18.82 -7.70
C GLY A 254 10.07 -19.44 -6.62
N TRP A 255 10.93 -18.64 -5.98
CA TRP A 255 11.78 -19.11 -4.88
C TRP A 255 11.01 -19.41 -3.60
N TYR A 256 9.96 -18.63 -3.31
CA TYR A 256 9.07 -18.88 -2.20
C TYR A 256 8.35 -20.24 -2.31
N GLY A 257 8.13 -20.72 -3.53
CA GLY A 257 7.46 -21.98 -3.81
C GLY A 257 6.10 -21.84 -4.46
N SER A 258 5.75 -20.63 -4.90
CA SER A 258 4.43 -20.28 -5.42
C SER A 258 4.37 -20.20 -6.95
N TYR A 259 5.30 -20.84 -7.67
CA TYR A 259 5.20 -20.93 -9.12
C TYR A 259 3.91 -21.67 -9.54
N ASN A 260 3.08 -21.02 -10.37
CA ASN A 260 1.76 -21.49 -10.81
C ASN A 260 0.79 -21.81 -9.63
N LYS A 261 0.95 -21.09 -8.53
CA LYS A 261 0.05 -21.15 -7.37
C LYS A 261 -0.39 -19.74 -7.01
N ALA A 262 -1.64 -19.61 -6.59
CA ALA A 262 -2.16 -18.39 -6.03
C ALA A 262 -1.79 -18.30 -4.55
N GLU A 263 -1.51 -17.07 -4.10
CA GLU A 263 -1.27 -16.73 -2.71
C GLU A 263 -2.41 -15.84 -2.19
N TYR A 264 -2.58 -15.80 -0.88
CA TYR A 264 -3.51 -14.88 -0.24
C TYR A 264 -3.10 -13.43 -0.53
N SER A 265 -4.10 -12.55 -0.69
CA SER A 265 -3.88 -11.21 -1.24
C SER A 265 -3.99 -10.12 -0.19
N TRP A 266 -3.35 -10.27 0.97
CA TRP A 266 -3.47 -9.30 2.07
C TRP A 266 -2.90 -7.93 1.70
N ASP A 267 -1.61 -7.84 1.47
CA ASP A 267 -0.88 -6.59 1.29
C ASP A 267 -1.18 -5.91 -0.03
N PHE A 268 -1.25 -6.67 -1.10
CA PHE A 268 -1.48 -6.07 -2.41
C PHE A 268 -2.94 -5.69 -2.64
N LEU A 269 -3.94 -6.28 -1.93
CA LEU A 269 -5.29 -5.72 -1.86
C LEU A 269 -5.30 -4.39 -1.10
N THR A 270 -4.60 -4.33 0.03
CA THR A 270 -4.42 -3.11 0.82
C THR A 270 -3.78 -2.00 -0.02
N MET A 271 -2.76 -2.34 -0.80
CA MET A 271 -2.10 -1.43 -1.74
C MET A 271 -3.03 -0.94 -2.84
N VAL A 272 -3.90 -1.80 -3.39
CA VAL A 272 -4.89 -1.38 -4.40
C VAL A 272 -5.87 -0.38 -3.82
N TYR A 273 -6.37 -0.59 -2.60
CA TYR A 273 -7.21 0.41 -1.94
C TYR A 273 -6.45 1.72 -1.72
N ALA A 274 -5.24 1.68 -1.20
CA ALA A 274 -4.41 2.87 -0.98
C ALA A 274 -4.21 3.67 -2.28
N GLY A 275 -3.96 3.00 -3.41
CA GLY A 275 -3.76 3.63 -4.70
C GLY A 275 -5.04 4.08 -5.41
N ARG A 276 -6.17 3.39 -5.23
CA ARG A 276 -7.40 3.59 -6.02
C ARG A 276 -8.63 3.99 -5.21
N GLY A 277 -8.61 3.84 -3.88
CA GLY A 277 -9.79 3.96 -3.03
C GLY A 277 -10.72 2.77 -3.19
N LEU A 278 -11.99 2.95 -2.81
CA LEU A 278 -13.00 1.89 -2.86
C LEU A 278 -13.18 1.29 -4.26
N GLY A 279 -13.24 2.13 -5.29
CA GLY A 279 -13.50 1.70 -6.64
C GLY A 279 -14.76 0.82 -6.73
N HIS A 280 -14.67 -0.23 -7.55
CA HIS A 280 -15.73 -1.24 -7.63
C HIS A 280 -15.40 -2.51 -6.84
N TRP A 281 -14.19 -2.61 -6.26
CA TRP A 281 -13.77 -3.78 -5.51
C TRP A 281 -14.25 -3.77 -4.06
N PHE A 282 -14.29 -2.59 -3.43
CA PHE A 282 -14.48 -2.45 -1.99
C PHE A 282 -15.71 -1.63 -1.63
N GLU A 283 -16.19 -1.87 -0.45
CA GLU A 283 -17.11 -1.01 0.30
C GLU A 283 -16.66 -0.95 1.76
N TYR A 284 -17.11 0.08 2.49
CA TYR A 284 -16.90 0.12 3.93
C TYR A 284 -17.84 -0.86 4.62
N GLY A 285 -17.29 -1.66 5.53
CA GLY A 285 -18.04 -2.64 6.31
C GLY A 285 -18.78 -2.02 7.51
N ASN A 286 -18.47 -0.75 7.83
CA ASN A 286 -19.08 0.02 8.92
C ASN A 286 -19.62 1.36 8.42
N HIS A 287 -20.47 1.98 9.23
CA HIS A 287 -20.85 3.38 9.04
C HIS A 287 -20.05 4.32 9.96
N ASN A 288 -19.95 3.96 11.23
CA ASN A 288 -19.29 4.73 12.27
C ASN A 288 -18.47 3.79 13.17
N GLY A 289 -17.71 4.35 14.10
CA GLY A 289 -16.94 3.60 15.07
C GLY A 289 -15.44 3.69 14.87
N TYR A 290 -14.74 2.87 15.61
CA TYR A 290 -13.29 2.83 15.58
C TYR A 290 -12.76 1.44 15.99
N ASN A 291 -11.56 1.14 15.54
CA ASN A 291 -10.83 -0.05 15.94
C ASN A 291 -10.12 0.22 17.27
N TYR A 292 -10.31 -0.66 18.24
CA TYR A 292 -9.60 -0.63 19.53
C TYR A 292 -8.77 -1.89 19.69
N LEU A 293 -7.49 -1.75 19.94
CA LEU A 293 -6.58 -2.86 20.16
C LEU A 293 -6.33 -3.06 21.64
N LEU A 294 -6.52 -4.31 22.10
CA LEU A 294 -6.12 -4.77 23.40
C LEU A 294 -4.58 -4.90 23.49
N PRO A 295 -3.99 -4.92 24.69
CA PRO A 295 -2.53 -5.02 24.83
C PRO A 295 -1.88 -6.26 24.21
N ASN A 296 -2.65 -7.32 23.97
CA ASN A 296 -2.20 -8.54 23.30
C ASN A 296 -2.34 -8.49 21.77
N GLY A 297 -2.79 -7.37 21.21
CA GLY A 297 -2.99 -7.22 19.76
C GLY A 297 -4.39 -7.58 19.25
N THR A 298 -5.22 -8.22 20.08
CA THR A 298 -6.61 -8.50 19.68
C THR A 298 -7.35 -7.19 19.40
N ASN A 299 -8.00 -7.10 18.25
CA ASN A 299 -8.77 -5.93 17.88
C ASN A 299 -10.28 -6.13 18.17
N VAL A 300 -10.93 -5.01 18.50
CA VAL A 300 -12.37 -4.92 18.70
C VAL A 300 -12.89 -3.71 17.97
N TRP A 301 -13.88 -3.89 17.09
CA TRP A 301 -14.58 -2.77 16.52
C TRP A 301 -15.59 -2.20 17.52
N VAL A 302 -15.43 -0.93 17.87
CA VAL A 302 -16.30 -0.22 18.81
C VAL A 302 -17.23 0.70 18.02
N GLU A 303 -18.54 0.44 18.09
CA GLU A 303 -19.54 1.31 17.48
C GLU A 303 -19.63 2.64 18.24
N ASP A 304 -19.45 3.75 17.53
CA ASP A 304 -19.55 5.10 18.08
C ASP A 304 -20.03 6.05 16.97
N GLU A 305 -21.23 6.60 17.12
CA GLU A 305 -21.84 7.49 16.12
C GLU A 305 -21.09 8.81 15.89
N HIS A 306 -20.21 9.19 16.82
CA HIS A 306 -19.40 10.40 16.73
C HIS A 306 -18.05 10.18 16.05
N ARG A 307 -17.65 8.92 15.82
CA ARG A 307 -16.39 8.57 15.18
C ARG A 307 -16.62 8.05 13.77
N THR A 308 -16.25 8.88 12.79
CA THR A 308 -16.52 8.63 11.37
C THR A 308 -15.25 8.59 10.50
N SER A 309 -14.08 8.64 11.13
CA SER A 309 -12.79 8.70 10.45
C SER A 309 -12.11 7.34 10.28
N GLN A 310 -12.67 6.28 10.87
CA GLN A 310 -12.11 4.94 10.75
C GLN A 310 -13.08 4.00 10.04
N HIS A 311 -12.53 3.17 9.16
CA HIS A 311 -13.29 2.23 8.37
C HIS A 311 -12.56 0.90 8.24
N PHE A 312 -13.31 -0.19 8.12
CA PHE A 312 -12.78 -1.45 7.63
C PHE A 312 -13.42 -1.82 6.28
N LEU A 313 -12.66 -2.52 5.46
CA LEU A 313 -13.06 -2.86 4.11
C LEU A 313 -13.78 -4.21 4.05
N LYS A 314 -14.73 -4.30 3.12
CA LYS A 314 -15.32 -5.55 2.63
C LYS A 314 -15.23 -5.58 1.12
N LEU A 315 -15.24 -6.78 0.54
CA LEU A 315 -15.37 -6.91 -0.89
C LEU A 315 -16.80 -6.61 -1.32
N LYS A 316 -16.91 -5.76 -2.36
CA LYS A 316 -18.14 -5.46 -3.07
C LYS A 316 -18.29 -6.31 -4.33
N SER A 317 -17.17 -6.58 -5.00
CA SER A 317 -17.10 -7.50 -6.14
C SER A 317 -16.85 -8.94 -5.65
N SER A 318 -17.14 -9.94 -6.50
CA SER A 318 -16.83 -11.33 -6.13
C SER A 318 -15.33 -11.57 -6.05
N ASN A 319 -14.95 -12.52 -5.18
CA ASN A 319 -13.55 -12.88 -4.94
C ASN A 319 -12.83 -13.27 -6.23
N GLU A 320 -13.51 -14.00 -7.12
CA GLU A 320 -12.98 -14.44 -8.41
C GLU A 320 -12.72 -13.25 -9.36
N THR A 321 -13.63 -12.28 -9.37
CA THR A 321 -13.45 -11.06 -10.18
C THR A 321 -12.24 -10.27 -9.69
N VAL A 322 -12.14 -10.07 -8.38
CA VAL A 322 -11.02 -9.34 -7.77
C VAL A 322 -9.70 -10.06 -8.03
N ALA A 323 -9.65 -11.40 -7.86
CA ALA A 323 -8.45 -12.19 -8.13
C ALA A 323 -7.99 -12.10 -9.59
N GLN A 324 -8.92 -12.20 -10.56
CA GLN A 324 -8.60 -12.07 -11.98
C GLN A 324 -8.09 -10.66 -12.35
N GLU A 325 -8.73 -9.64 -11.82
CA GLU A 325 -8.31 -8.26 -12.05
C GLU A 325 -6.97 -7.96 -11.36
N MET A 326 -6.70 -8.54 -10.20
CA MET A 326 -5.41 -8.47 -9.51
C MET A 326 -4.30 -9.09 -10.36
N ASP A 327 -4.49 -10.31 -10.89
CA ASP A 327 -3.53 -10.93 -11.82
C ASP A 327 -3.25 -10.03 -13.04
N ASN A 328 -4.26 -9.35 -13.56
CA ASN A 328 -4.09 -8.41 -14.66
C ASN A 328 -3.29 -7.16 -14.26
N LEU A 329 -3.46 -6.67 -13.03
CA LEU A 329 -2.69 -5.54 -12.51
C LEU A 329 -1.21 -5.90 -12.36
N LEU A 330 -0.92 -7.04 -11.73
CA LEU A 330 0.45 -7.53 -11.54
C LEU A 330 1.15 -7.73 -12.90
N LEU A 331 0.49 -8.41 -13.83
CA LEU A 331 1.04 -8.62 -15.18
C LEU A 331 1.29 -7.30 -15.91
N ARG A 332 0.32 -6.39 -15.90
CA ARG A 332 0.49 -5.09 -16.56
C ARG A 332 1.64 -4.30 -15.96
N GLY A 333 1.72 -4.22 -14.63
CA GLY A 333 2.79 -3.50 -13.94
C GLY A 333 4.17 -4.08 -14.28
N ALA A 334 4.32 -5.39 -14.23
CA ALA A 334 5.56 -6.07 -14.54
C ALA A 334 6.00 -5.86 -16.01
N TRP A 335 5.09 -5.98 -16.96
CA TRP A 335 5.44 -5.85 -18.38
C TRP A 335 5.75 -4.42 -18.82
N VAL A 336 5.24 -3.39 -18.15
CA VAL A 336 5.59 -1.98 -18.46
C VAL A 336 7.07 -1.71 -18.21
N HIS A 337 7.67 -2.38 -17.25
CA HIS A 337 9.07 -2.19 -16.87
C HIS A 337 10.00 -3.33 -17.34
N ALA A 338 9.46 -4.33 -18.03
CA ALA A 338 10.26 -5.38 -18.61
C ALA A 338 11.26 -4.80 -19.62
N LYS A 339 12.53 -5.18 -19.48
CA LYS A 339 13.51 -4.91 -20.54
C LYS A 339 13.11 -5.75 -21.75
N VAL A 340 12.73 -5.09 -22.83
CA VAL A 340 12.54 -5.73 -24.12
C VAL A 340 13.91 -5.80 -24.75
N ASP A 341 14.50 -7.01 -24.78
CA ASP A 341 15.78 -7.28 -25.50
C ASP A 341 15.58 -7.19 -27.01
#